data_b09b980298a47b2db45d8c89b4c1a887
#
_entry.id   b09b980298a47b2db45d8c89b4c1a887
#
_cell.length_a   1.000
_cell.length_b   1.000
_cell.length_c   1.000
_cell.angle_alpha   90.00
_cell.angle_beta   90.00
_cell.angle_gamma   90.00
#
_symmetry.space_group_name_H-M   'P 1'
#
loop_
_entity.id
_entity.type
_entity.pdbx_description
1 polymer ?
#
loop_
_entity_poly.entity_id
_entity_poly.type
_entity_poly.pdbx_seq_one_letter_code
_entity_poly.pdbx_strand_id
1 'polypeptide(L)' 'MPKGFPSDLAKVSRRKLRMLAAATKLEELRQPPANHLEALAGDRAGQHSIRINDQWRLCFTWRDGDAYDVEIVDCHGD' A
#
# COMPACT_ATOMS: atom_id res chain seq x y z
N MET A 1 6.97 -4.27 -14.56
CA MET A 1 5.59 -4.67 -14.25
C MET A 1 5.48 -6.19 -14.28
N PRO A 2 4.97 -6.84 -13.25
CA PRO A 2 4.82 -8.28 -13.28
C PRO A 2 3.88 -8.72 -14.39
N LYS A 3 4.15 -9.88 -14.95
CA LYS A 3 3.30 -10.45 -15.97
C LYS A 3 1.91 -10.70 -15.38
N GLY A 4 0.87 -10.32 -16.09
CA GLY A 4 -0.49 -10.47 -15.61
C GLY A 4 -1.01 -9.31 -14.79
N PHE A 5 -0.19 -8.29 -14.59
CA PHE A 5 -0.61 -7.11 -13.83
C PHE A 5 -1.54 -6.26 -14.72
N PRO A 6 -2.83 -6.13 -14.38
CA PRO A 6 -3.79 -5.41 -15.23
C PRO A 6 -3.47 -3.93 -15.37
N SER A 7 -3.76 -3.36 -16.53
CA SER A 7 -3.51 -1.95 -16.77
C SER A 7 -4.36 -1.06 -15.85
N ASP A 8 -5.58 -1.49 -15.54
CA ASP A 8 -6.44 -0.76 -14.62
C ASP A 8 -5.81 -0.69 -13.24
N LEU A 9 -5.15 -1.76 -12.85
CA LEU A 9 -4.48 -1.84 -11.56
C LEU A 9 -3.31 -0.87 -11.51
N ALA A 10 -2.63 -0.66 -12.64
CA ALA A 10 -1.53 0.29 -12.70
C ALA A 10 -2.01 1.72 -12.40
N LYS A 11 -3.18 2.09 -12.90
CA LYS A 11 -3.75 3.41 -12.63
C LYS A 11 -4.08 3.58 -11.16
N VAL A 12 -4.71 2.58 -10.57
CA VAL A 12 -5.07 2.62 -9.14
C VAL A 12 -3.80 2.66 -8.29
N SER A 13 -2.80 1.86 -8.66
CA SER A 13 -1.53 1.83 -7.93
C SER A 13 -0.86 3.19 -7.94
N ARG A 14 -0.84 3.87 -9.08
CA ARG A 14 -0.24 5.20 -9.18
C ARG A 14 -0.98 6.21 -8.30
N ARG A 15 -2.30 6.10 -8.26
CA ARG A 15 -3.11 6.98 -7.40
C ARG A 15 -2.75 6.76 -5.94
N LYS A 16 -2.62 5.48 -5.54
CA LYS A 16 -2.27 5.16 -4.16
C LYS A 16 -0.86 5.61 -3.82
N LEU A 17 0.07 5.49 -4.78
CA LEU A 17 1.44 5.97 -4.58
C LEU A 17 1.47 7.48 -4.38
N ARG A 18 0.67 8.23 -5.13
CA ARG A 18 0.56 9.68 -4.95
C ARG A 18 0.00 10.02 -3.58
N MET A 19 -1.02 9.28 -3.16
CA MET A 19 -1.63 9.46 -1.85
C MET A 19 -0.60 9.23 -0.75
N LEU A 20 0.22 8.18 -0.91
CA LEU A 20 1.26 7.84 0.03
C LEU A 20 2.32 8.95 0.09
N ALA A 21 2.72 9.47 -1.07
CA ALA A 21 3.73 10.52 -1.16
C ALA A 21 3.23 11.84 -0.56
N ALA A 22 1.93 12.10 -0.64
CA ALA A 22 1.35 13.35 -0.15
C ALA A 22 1.06 13.30 1.35
N ALA A 23 0.97 12.12 1.94
CA ALA A 23 0.63 11.99 3.35
C ALA A 23 1.77 12.48 4.23
N THR A 24 1.42 13.26 5.24
CA THR A 24 2.39 13.72 6.23
C THR A 24 2.25 12.97 7.54
N LYS A 25 1.14 12.27 7.71
CA LYS A 25 0.88 11.43 8.89
C LYS A 25 0.31 10.11 8.44
N LEU A 26 0.72 9.05 9.09
CA LEU A 26 0.25 7.72 8.75
C LEU A 26 -1.27 7.61 8.79
N GLU A 27 -1.89 8.24 9.77
CA GLU A 27 -3.35 8.15 9.94
C GLU A 27 -4.14 8.77 8.79
N GLU A 28 -3.51 9.63 7.99
CA GLU A 28 -4.16 10.19 6.80
C GLU A 28 -4.47 9.10 5.79
N LEU A 29 -3.74 8.01 5.84
CA LEU A 29 -3.95 6.88 4.94
C LEU A 29 -5.15 6.01 5.33
N ARG A 30 -5.80 6.33 6.43
CA ARG A 30 -7.07 5.68 6.79
C ARG A 30 -8.22 6.18 5.90
N GLN A 31 -8.00 7.28 5.20
CA GLN A 31 -8.98 7.84 4.28
C GLN A 31 -8.48 7.69 2.85
N PRO A 32 -9.31 7.25 1.94
CA PRO A 32 -10.68 6.73 2.14
C PRO A 32 -10.67 5.39 2.88
N PRO A 33 -11.76 5.01 3.53
CA PRO A 33 -11.83 3.73 4.26
C PRO A 33 -11.47 2.52 3.42
N ALA A 34 -11.69 2.61 2.11
CA ALA A 34 -11.34 1.52 1.19
C ALA A 34 -9.85 1.19 1.15
N ASN A 35 -9.00 2.08 1.67
CA ASN A 35 -7.57 1.81 1.76
C ASN A 35 -7.26 0.66 2.72
N HIS A 36 -8.11 0.41 3.69
CA HIS A 36 -7.88 -0.64 4.69
C HIS A 36 -6.45 -0.60 5.23
N LEU A 37 -6.09 0.55 5.79
CA LEU A 37 -4.75 0.69 6.39
C LEU A 37 -4.56 -0.34 7.48
N GLU A 38 -3.50 -1.12 7.39
CA GLU A 38 -3.19 -2.17 8.36
C GLU A 38 -1.72 -2.14 8.75
N ALA A 39 -1.46 -2.42 10.02
CA ALA A 39 -0.10 -2.68 10.49
C ALA A 39 0.20 -4.15 10.25
N LEU A 40 1.36 -4.43 9.71
CA LEU A 40 1.76 -5.79 9.37
C LEU A 40 2.53 -6.42 10.51
N ALA A 41 2.56 -7.77 10.52
CA ALA A 41 3.18 -8.54 11.59
C ALA A 41 4.14 -9.57 10.99
N GLY A 42 4.77 -10.36 11.84
CA GLY A 42 5.69 -11.39 11.42
C GLY A 42 6.91 -10.79 10.75
N ASP A 43 7.28 -11.32 9.61
CA ASP A 43 8.46 -10.88 8.86
C ASP A 43 8.37 -9.43 8.39
N ARG A 44 7.16 -8.88 8.37
CA ARG A 44 6.94 -7.51 7.94
C ARG A 44 6.59 -6.58 9.09
N ALA A 45 6.89 -6.98 10.31
CA ALA A 45 6.64 -6.13 11.48
C ALA A 45 7.31 -4.78 11.29
N GLY A 46 6.58 -3.71 11.61
CA GLY A 46 7.06 -2.35 11.38
C GLY A 46 6.62 -1.76 10.06
N GLN A 47 6.02 -2.58 9.20
CA GLN A 47 5.45 -2.11 7.94
C GLN A 47 3.94 -1.94 8.05
N HIS A 48 3.39 -1.20 7.11
CA HIS A 48 1.94 -1.02 6.98
C HIS A 48 1.55 -1.32 5.54
N SER A 49 0.27 -1.50 5.31
CA SER A 49 -0.21 -1.68 3.95
C SER A 49 -1.51 -0.93 3.72
N ILE A 50 -1.73 -0.53 2.47
CA ILE A 50 -3.01 -0.03 2.02
C ILE A 50 -3.46 -0.88 0.85
N ARG A 51 -4.77 -1.05 0.74
CA ARG A 51 -5.36 -1.92 -0.27
C ARG A 51 -5.38 -1.25 -1.63
N ILE A 52 -5.00 -1.97 -2.66
CA ILE A 52 -5.18 -1.55 -4.05
C ILE A 52 -6.49 -2.15 -4.59
N ASN A 53 -6.64 -3.47 -4.44
CA ASN A 53 -7.87 -4.17 -4.76
C ASN A 53 -7.93 -5.47 -3.96
N ASP A 54 -8.78 -6.41 -4.32
CA ASP A 54 -8.95 -7.66 -3.57
C ASP A 54 -7.69 -8.51 -3.52
N GLN A 55 -6.79 -8.34 -4.47
CA GLN A 55 -5.61 -9.17 -4.61
C GLN A 55 -4.30 -8.46 -4.24
N TRP A 56 -4.23 -7.16 -4.51
CA TRP A 56 -2.97 -6.44 -4.41
C TRP A 56 -3.00 -5.41 -3.30
N ARG A 57 -1.87 -5.28 -2.61
CA ARG A 57 -1.70 -4.29 -1.55
C ARG A 57 -0.39 -3.56 -1.76
N LEU A 58 -0.33 -2.33 -1.26
CA LEU A 58 0.86 -1.51 -1.27
C LEU A 58 1.44 -1.55 0.13
N CYS A 59 2.61 -2.17 0.28
CA CYS A 59 3.28 -2.30 1.58
C CYS A 59 4.40 -1.28 1.68
N PHE A 60 4.64 -0.76 2.87
CA PHE A 60 5.64 0.27 3.07
C PHE A 60 6.05 0.35 4.53
N THR A 61 7.22 0.92 4.78
CA THR A 61 7.66 1.30 6.11
C THR A 61 7.35 2.78 6.29
N TRP A 62 6.72 3.14 7.40
CA TRP A 62 6.42 4.54 7.70
C TRP A 62 7.38 5.02 8.76
N ARG A 63 8.10 6.12 8.45
CA ARG A 63 9.10 6.63 9.38
C ARG A 63 9.30 8.12 9.11
N ASP A 64 9.29 8.92 10.18
CA ASP A 64 9.56 10.35 10.12
C ASP A 64 8.66 11.09 9.12
N GLY A 65 7.41 10.68 9.01
CA GLY A 65 6.45 11.33 8.14
C GLY A 65 6.56 10.94 6.67
N ASP A 66 7.33 9.89 6.36
CA ASP A 66 7.52 9.44 4.99
C ASP A 66 7.38 7.92 4.87
N ALA A 67 7.09 7.48 3.65
CA ALA A 67 7.03 6.07 3.33
C ALA A 67 8.33 5.63 2.68
N TYR A 68 8.83 4.47 3.12
CA TYR A 68 10.05 3.86 2.60
C TYR A 68 9.77 2.42 2.21
N ASP A 69 10.63 1.87 1.37
CA ASP A 69 10.57 0.46 0.97
C ASP A 69 9.19 0.09 0.43
N VAL A 70 8.66 0.95 -0.42
CA VAL A 70 7.32 0.77 -0.96
C VAL A 70 7.32 -0.38 -1.96
N GLU A 71 6.35 -1.27 -1.82
CA GLU A 71 6.30 -2.50 -2.60
C GLU A 71 4.86 -2.89 -2.89
N ILE A 72 4.60 -3.33 -4.11
CA ILE A 72 3.28 -3.87 -4.47
C ILE A 72 3.33 -5.36 -4.25
N VAL A 73 2.45 -5.86 -3.41
CA VAL A 73 2.45 -7.25 -2.96
C VAL A 73 1.13 -7.92 -3.29
N ASP A 74 1.22 -9.14 -3.80
CA ASP A 74 0.06 -10.00 -4.02
C ASP A 74 -0.24 -10.72 -2.72
N CYS A 75 -1.41 -10.43 -2.15
CA CYS A 75 -1.86 -11.10 -0.92
C CYS A 75 -2.92 -12.15 -1.18
N HIS A 76 -3.10 -12.52 -2.43
CA HIS A 76 -4.06 -13.56 -2.80
C HIS A 76 -3.53 -14.93 -2.44
N GLY A 77 -4.39 -15.79 -1.92
CA GLY A 77 -4.05 -17.19 -1.76
C GLY A 77 -3.35 -17.58 -0.48
N ASP A 78 -3.30 -16.70 0.45
CA ASP A 78 -2.70 -17.06 1.75
C ASP A 78 -3.61 -17.84 2.66
#